data_76204deecca261b23c61c5ba12e820e0
#
_entry.id   76204deecca261b23c61c5ba12e820e0
#
_cell.length_a   1.000
_cell.length_b   1.000
_cell.length_c   1.000
_cell.angle_alpha   90.00
_cell.angle_beta   90.00
_cell.angle_gamma   90.00
#
_symmetry.space_group_name_H-M   'P 1'
#
loop_
_entity.id
_entity.type
_entity.pdbx_description
1 polymer ?
#
loop_
_entity_poly.entity_id
_entity_poly.type
_entity_poly.pdbx_seq_one_letter_code
_entity_poly.pdbx_strand_id
1 'polypeptide(L)'
;MLTKRLPAVAGLFYPADCRVLGEEINRYLALAPNSELIPKALIVPHAGYIYSGVIAAAGYSTLRSIAARIRRVVMLGPAHRVALRGLALPGVDSFMTPLGQVDIDADAVERIKNLPQVIVNAQAHQPEHALEVQIPFLQTILTEFKLLPLVVGMASVEE
;
A
#
# COMPACT_ATOMS: atom_id res chain seq x y z
N MET A 1 19.18 9.81 -10.84
CA MET A 1 18.81 8.39 -10.98
C MET A 1 17.56 8.18 -10.12
N LEU A 2 16.46 7.66 -10.65
CA LEU A 2 15.25 7.42 -9.87
C LEU A 2 15.51 6.34 -8.82
N THR A 3 15.15 6.61 -7.58
CA THR A 3 15.33 5.71 -6.44
C THR A 3 14.11 4.81 -6.27
N LYS A 4 14.33 3.53 -5.92
CA LYS A 4 13.26 2.53 -5.82
C LYS A 4 13.33 1.80 -4.50
N ARG A 5 12.17 1.57 -3.88
CA ARG A 5 12.05 0.63 -2.78
C ARG A 5 11.75 -0.77 -3.35
N LEU A 6 12.65 -1.70 -3.10
CA LEU A 6 12.45 -3.12 -3.46
C LEU A 6 11.49 -3.81 -2.48
N PRO A 7 10.82 -4.90 -2.89
CA PRO A 7 9.95 -5.66 -1.98
C PRO A 7 10.76 -6.26 -0.82
N ALA A 8 10.24 -6.12 0.39
CA ALA A 8 10.85 -6.66 1.61
C ALA A 8 10.30 -8.05 1.97
N VAL A 9 9.07 -8.36 1.58
CA VAL A 9 8.34 -9.58 2.02
C VAL A 9 7.80 -10.42 0.87
N ALA A 10 8.21 -10.17 -0.37
CA ALA A 10 7.93 -11.06 -1.50
C ALA A 10 8.55 -12.45 -1.26
N GLY A 11 7.78 -13.51 -1.48
CA GLY A 11 8.15 -14.90 -1.17
C GLY A 11 7.94 -15.28 0.30
N LEU A 12 7.57 -14.34 1.17
CA LEU A 12 7.31 -14.56 2.59
C LEU A 12 5.84 -14.29 2.94
N PHE A 13 5.31 -13.11 2.58
CA PHE A 13 3.94 -12.69 2.88
C PHE A 13 3.01 -12.88 1.69
N TYR A 14 3.56 -12.91 0.48
CA TYR A 14 2.85 -13.14 -0.77
C TYR A 14 3.84 -13.73 -1.80
N PRO A 15 3.37 -14.38 -2.88
CA PRO A 15 4.23 -14.98 -3.88
C PRO A 15 5.21 -14.00 -4.53
N ALA A 16 6.48 -14.42 -4.70
CA ALA A 16 7.51 -13.62 -5.40
C ALA A 16 7.40 -13.71 -6.93
N ASP A 17 6.78 -14.78 -7.46
CA ASP A 17 6.50 -14.93 -8.89
C ASP A 17 5.29 -14.10 -9.29
N CYS A 18 5.43 -13.26 -10.32
CA CYS A 18 4.38 -12.33 -10.74
C CYS A 18 3.10 -13.04 -11.22
N ARG A 19 3.23 -14.17 -11.91
CA ARG A 19 2.08 -14.93 -12.41
C ARG A 19 1.33 -15.58 -11.25
N VAL A 20 2.05 -16.25 -10.35
CA VAL A 20 1.45 -16.89 -9.15
C VAL A 20 0.76 -15.85 -8.27
N LEU A 21 1.38 -14.70 -8.05
CA LEU A 21 0.80 -13.59 -7.27
C LEU A 21 -0.48 -13.07 -7.92
N GLY A 22 -0.47 -12.84 -9.23
CA GLY A 22 -1.65 -12.37 -9.97
C GLY A 22 -2.81 -13.38 -9.93
N GLU A 23 -2.51 -14.67 -10.12
CA GLU A 23 -3.51 -15.75 -10.02
C GLU A 23 -4.12 -15.83 -8.62
N GLU A 24 -3.29 -15.71 -7.57
CA GLU A 24 -3.75 -15.77 -6.19
C GLU A 24 -4.66 -14.59 -5.83
N ILE A 25 -4.26 -13.36 -6.18
CA ILE A 25 -5.07 -12.16 -5.95
C ILE A 25 -6.41 -12.27 -6.71
N ASN A 26 -6.39 -12.68 -7.98
CA ASN A 26 -7.60 -12.84 -8.77
C ASN A 26 -8.54 -13.88 -8.16
N ARG A 27 -7.99 -14.98 -7.63
CA ARG A 27 -8.78 -15.99 -6.91
C ARG A 27 -9.45 -15.40 -5.66
N TYR A 28 -8.71 -14.62 -4.85
CA TYR A 28 -9.29 -13.96 -3.67
C TYR A 28 -10.36 -12.93 -4.05
N LEU A 29 -10.12 -12.15 -5.08
CA LEU A 29 -11.09 -11.17 -5.59
C LEU A 29 -12.35 -11.84 -6.18
N ALA A 30 -12.23 -13.05 -6.74
CA ALA A 30 -13.38 -13.80 -7.24
C ALA A 30 -14.27 -14.36 -6.10
N LEU A 31 -13.67 -14.61 -4.94
CA LEU A 31 -14.39 -15.03 -3.73
C LEU A 31 -15.06 -13.86 -2.99
N ALA A 32 -14.67 -12.63 -3.30
CA ALA A 32 -15.18 -11.45 -2.62
C ALA A 32 -16.67 -11.24 -2.95
N PRO A 33 -17.50 -10.87 -1.96
CA PRO A 33 -18.90 -10.58 -2.18
C PRO A 33 -19.07 -9.38 -3.11
N ASN A 34 -20.13 -9.40 -3.91
CA ASN A 34 -20.53 -8.21 -4.65
C ASN A 34 -20.98 -7.14 -3.66
N SER A 35 -20.53 -5.91 -3.90
CA SER A 35 -20.86 -4.76 -3.06
C SER A 35 -21.16 -3.55 -3.92
N GLU A 36 -22.24 -2.85 -3.61
CA GLU A 36 -22.60 -1.57 -4.21
C GLU A 36 -21.99 -0.39 -3.43
N LEU A 37 -21.23 -0.67 -2.37
CA LEU A 37 -20.59 0.36 -1.56
C LEU A 37 -19.53 1.10 -2.37
N ILE A 38 -19.56 2.42 -2.28
CA ILE A 38 -18.52 3.30 -2.79
C ILE A 38 -17.78 3.89 -1.58
N PRO A 39 -16.70 3.25 -1.12
CA PRO A 39 -16.02 3.67 0.09
C PRO A 39 -15.22 4.95 -0.15
N LYS A 40 -15.18 5.83 0.85
CA LYS A 40 -14.25 6.97 0.90
C LYS A 40 -12.87 6.56 1.40
N ALA A 41 -12.81 5.53 2.22
CA ALA A 41 -11.59 4.94 2.76
C ALA A 41 -11.81 3.45 3.02
N LEU A 42 -10.72 2.67 3.02
CA LEU A 42 -10.72 1.26 3.38
C LEU A 42 -9.82 1.05 4.58
N ILE A 43 -10.25 0.18 5.48
CA ILE A 43 -9.41 -0.41 6.52
C ILE A 43 -9.35 -1.89 6.22
N VAL A 44 -8.16 -2.40 5.90
CA VAL A 44 -7.94 -3.78 5.49
C VAL A 44 -6.78 -4.39 6.28
N PRO A 45 -6.78 -5.71 6.52
CA PRO A 45 -5.68 -6.36 7.22
C PRO A 45 -4.39 -6.34 6.39
N HIS A 46 -3.24 -6.44 7.07
CA HIS A 46 -1.90 -6.40 6.46
C HIS A 46 -1.00 -7.58 6.85
N ALA A 47 -1.58 -8.73 7.18
CA ALA A 47 -0.84 -9.96 7.38
C ALA A 47 -0.45 -10.61 6.03
N GLY A 48 0.29 -11.72 6.08
CA GLY A 48 0.56 -12.52 4.88
C GLY A 48 -0.74 -13.02 4.22
N TYR A 49 -0.73 -13.15 2.92
CA TYR A 49 -1.93 -13.43 2.10
C TYR A 49 -2.64 -14.74 2.49
N ILE A 50 -1.90 -15.74 2.93
CA ILE A 50 -2.46 -16.99 3.43
C ILE A 50 -3.42 -16.78 4.63
N TYR A 51 -3.21 -15.72 5.42
CA TYR A 51 -4.02 -15.43 6.61
C TYR A 51 -5.10 -14.38 6.34
N SER A 52 -4.78 -13.36 5.55
CA SER A 52 -5.65 -12.18 5.43
C SER A 52 -6.02 -11.81 3.99
N GLY A 53 -5.49 -12.50 2.98
CA GLY A 53 -5.69 -12.14 1.57
C GLY A 53 -7.15 -12.11 1.15
N VAL A 54 -7.96 -13.08 1.59
CA VAL A 54 -9.40 -13.13 1.29
C VAL A 54 -10.14 -11.93 1.87
N ILE A 55 -9.82 -11.55 3.11
CA ILE A 55 -10.47 -10.41 3.78
C ILE A 55 -10.03 -9.09 3.16
N ALA A 56 -8.73 -8.95 2.85
CA ALA A 56 -8.22 -7.78 2.13
C ALA A 56 -8.91 -7.65 0.76
N ALA A 57 -9.02 -8.76 0.01
CA ALA A 57 -9.70 -8.79 -1.28
C ALA A 57 -11.17 -8.36 -1.19
N ALA A 58 -11.89 -8.74 -0.14
CA ALA A 58 -13.27 -8.30 0.08
C ALA A 58 -13.36 -6.77 0.22
N GLY A 59 -12.42 -6.15 0.96
CA GLY A 59 -12.31 -4.69 1.02
C GLY A 59 -11.98 -4.08 -0.34
N TYR A 60 -10.93 -4.55 -1.00
CA TYR A 60 -10.49 -4.01 -2.29
C TYR A 60 -11.51 -4.20 -3.41
N SER A 61 -12.30 -5.27 -3.40
CA SER A 61 -13.34 -5.51 -4.42
C SER A 61 -14.38 -4.39 -4.50
N THR A 62 -14.62 -3.66 -3.41
CA THR A 62 -15.54 -2.51 -3.39
C THR A 62 -15.07 -1.35 -4.24
N LEU A 63 -13.79 -1.30 -4.62
CA LEU A 63 -13.25 -0.25 -5.49
C LEU A 63 -13.54 -0.48 -6.98
N ARG A 64 -13.98 -1.69 -7.39
CA ARG A 64 -14.13 -2.04 -8.82
C ARG A 64 -14.99 -1.05 -9.59
N SER A 65 -16.13 -0.62 -9.02
CA SER A 65 -17.07 0.29 -9.69
C SER A 65 -16.51 1.70 -9.89
N ILE A 66 -15.51 2.10 -9.12
CA ILE A 66 -14.89 3.42 -9.16
C ILE A 66 -13.42 3.40 -9.55
N ALA A 67 -12.86 2.23 -9.88
CA ALA A 67 -11.44 2.03 -10.15
C ALA A 67 -10.87 3.02 -11.18
N ALA A 68 -11.60 3.26 -12.27
CA ALA A 68 -11.20 4.20 -13.33
C ALA A 68 -11.10 5.67 -12.86
N ARG A 69 -11.66 6.00 -11.71
CA ARG A 69 -11.64 7.37 -11.13
C ARG A 69 -10.53 7.59 -10.13
N ILE A 70 -9.93 6.50 -9.60
CA ILE A 70 -8.89 6.57 -8.58
C ILE A 70 -7.54 6.76 -9.26
N ARG A 71 -6.91 7.92 -9.03
CA ARG A 71 -5.59 8.28 -9.56
C ARG A 71 -4.54 8.46 -8.47
N ARG A 72 -4.95 8.53 -7.23
CA ARG A 72 -4.08 8.72 -6.07
C ARG A 72 -4.55 7.86 -4.92
N VAL A 73 -3.63 7.18 -4.29
CA VAL A 73 -3.88 6.36 -3.10
C VAL A 73 -3.02 6.85 -1.96
N VAL A 74 -3.66 7.35 -0.91
CA VAL A 74 -3.00 7.65 0.37
C VAL A 74 -3.07 6.39 1.21
N MET A 75 -1.92 5.91 1.66
CA MET A 75 -1.82 4.69 2.46
C MET A 75 -1.20 5.02 3.82
N LEU A 76 -1.85 4.56 4.89
CA LEU A 76 -1.33 4.63 6.25
C LEU A 76 -1.19 3.21 6.80
N GLY A 77 -0.05 2.90 7.37
CA GLY A 77 0.21 1.60 8.00
C GLY A 77 1.18 1.73 9.17
N PRO A 78 1.07 0.88 10.19
CA PRO A 78 1.89 0.97 11.38
C PRO A 78 3.35 0.66 11.13
N ALA A 79 4.23 1.24 11.94
CA ALA A 79 5.65 0.91 12.01
C ALA A 79 5.84 -0.32 12.90
N HIS A 80 6.30 -1.45 12.32
CA HIS A 80 6.58 -2.67 13.07
C HIS A 80 8.06 -2.87 13.38
N ARG A 81 8.95 -2.25 12.63
CA ARG A 81 10.39 -2.56 12.65
C ARG A 81 11.25 -1.40 13.14
N VAL A 82 10.80 -0.19 12.94
CA VAL A 82 11.57 1.02 13.29
C VAL A 82 10.72 1.92 14.17
N ALA A 83 11.22 2.21 15.37
CA ALA A 83 10.55 3.16 16.25
C ALA A 83 10.66 4.58 15.65
N LEU A 84 9.53 5.23 15.48
CA LEU A 84 9.47 6.62 15.02
C LEU A 84 8.28 7.34 15.68
N ARG A 85 8.32 8.67 15.66
CA ARG A 85 7.19 9.52 16.05
C ARG A 85 6.60 10.18 14.82
N GLY A 86 5.27 10.29 14.76
CA GLY A 86 4.55 10.88 13.63
C GLY A 86 4.50 9.97 12.41
N LEU A 87 4.63 10.56 11.24
CA LEU A 87 4.44 9.93 9.93
C LEU A 87 5.74 9.95 9.13
N ALA A 88 6.13 8.82 8.57
CA ALA A 88 7.32 8.71 7.73
C ALA A 88 6.98 8.60 6.25
N LEU A 89 7.55 9.49 5.43
CA LEU A 89 7.63 9.37 3.98
C LEU A 89 8.82 8.50 3.56
N PRO A 90 8.75 7.76 2.44
CA PRO A 90 9.78 6.79 2.06
C PRO A 90 11.08 7.40 1.53
N GLY A 91 11.04 8.62 1.00
CA GLY A 91 12.23 9.24 0.40
C GLY A 91 12.71 8.55 -0.87
N VAL A 92 11.83 7.87 -1.60
CA VAL A 92 12.09 7.22 -2.89
C VAL A 92 11.06 7.65 -3.93
N ASP A 93 11.34 7.39 -5.20
CA ASP A 93 10.46 7.79 -6.32
C ASP A 93 9.40 6.73 -6.64
N SER A 94 9.63 5.47 -6.26
CA SER A 94 8.69 4.37 -6.55
C SER A 94 8.85 3.18 -5.61
N PHE A 95 7.79 2.36 -5.53
CA PHE A 95 7.80 1.04 -4.91
C PHE A 95 7.76 -0.03 -5.99
N MET A 96 8.53 -1.10 -5.77
CA MET A 96 8.52 -2.29 -6.61
C MET A 96 7.74 -3.41 -5.95
N THR A 97 6.98 -4.14 -6.77
CA THR A 97 6.38 -5.44 -6.41
C THR A 97 6.67 -6.44 -7.52
N PRO A 98 6.39 -7.74 -7.35
CA PRO A 98 6.46 -8.69 -8.46
C PRO A 98 5.56 -8.33 -9.65
N LEU A 99 4.47 -7.57 -9.43
CA LEU A 99 3.57 -7.10 -10.50
C LEU A 99 4.07 -5.82 -11.20
N GLY A 100 5.20 -5.25 -10.75
CA GLY A 100 5.81 -4.08 -11.38
C GLY A 100 5.97 -2.89 -10.44
N GLN A 101 6.26 -1.74 -11.04
CA GLN A 101 6.53 -0.47 -10.35
C GLN A 101 5.24 0.31 -10.12
N VAL A 102 5.17 0.99 -8.96
CA VAL A 102 4.16 2.01 -8.68
C VAL A 102 4.88 3.28 -8.23
N ASP A 103 4.58 4.38 -8.87
CA ASP A 103 5.24 5.67 -8.60
C ASP A 103 4.67 6.35 -7.36
N ILE A 104 5.56 7.06 -6.67
CA ILE A 104 5.16 7.96 -5.57
C ILE A 104 4.56 9.23 -6.16
N ASP A 105 3.52 9.75 -5.51
CA ASP A 105 2.93 11.03 -5.84
C ASP A 105 3.78 12.18 -5.29
N ALA A 106 4.73 12.65 -6.11
CA ALA A 106 5.64 13.72 -5.74
C ALA A 106 4.90 15.01 -5.35
N ASP A 107 3.81 15.34 -6.04
CA ASP A 107 3.02 16.55 -5.73
C ASP A 107 2.34 16.43 -4.36
N ALA A 108 1.86 15.23 -4.01
CA ALA A 108 1.27 14.98 -2.70
C ALA A 108 2.34 15.01 -1.60
N VAL A 109 3.52 14.44 -1.85
CA VAL A 109 4.67 14.51 -0.92
C VAL A 109 5.05 15.96 -0.65
N GLU A 110 5.21 16.79 -1.69
CA GLU A 110 5.57 18.20 -1.54
C GLU A 110 4.58 18.98 -0.66
N ARG A 111 3.29 18.64 -0.72
CA ARG A 111 2.25 19.31 0.07
C ARG A 111 2.32 19.00 1.57
N ILE A 112 2.83 17.83 1.95
CA ILE A 112 2.81 17.39 3.35
C ILE A 112 4.19 17.31 4.01
N LYS A 113 5.28 17.28 3.25
CA LYS A 113 6.63 17.05 3.78
C LYS A 113 7.09 18.04 4.86
N ASN A 114 6.49 19.24 4.88
CA ASN A 114 6.81 20.30 5.84
C ASN A 114 5.86 20.34 7.05
N LEU A 115 4.90 19.42 7.13
CA LEU A 115 4.05 19.32 8.32
C LEU A 115 4.89 18.81 9.51
N PRO A 116 4.68 19.35 10.73
CA PRO A 116 5.55 19.07 11.88
C PRO A 116 5.60 17.59 12.28
N GLN A 117 4.53 16.83 12.00
CA GLN A 117 4.45 15.40 12.28
C GLN A 117 5.02 14.52 11.15
N VAL A 118 5.46 15.09 10.02
CA VAL A 118 5.93 14.32 8.85
C VAL A 118 7.44 14.42 8.74
N ILE A 119 8.09 13.28 8.60
CA ILE A 119 9.54 13.16 8.35
C ILE A 119 9.80 12.31 7.11
N VAL A 120 10.95 12.47 6.47
CA VAL A 120 11.46 11.55 5.47
C VAL A 120 12.33 10.51 6.17
N ASN A 121 11.93 9.24 6.14
CA ASN A 121 12.67 8.15 6.78
C ASN A 121 12.57 6.86 5.94
N ALA A 122 13.52 6.67 5.04
CA ALA A 122 13.60 5.48 4.19
C ALA A 122 13.78 4.19 5.00
N GLN A 123 14.47 4.25 6.15
CA GLN A 123 14.70 3.08 6.99
C GLN A 123 13.40 2.56 7.62
N ALA A 124 12.44 3.43 7.91
CA ALA A 124 11.13 3.04 8.41
C ALA A 124 10.32 2.25 7.35
N HIS A 125 10.54 2.54 6.07
CA HIS A 125 9.85 1.88 4.96
C HIS A 125 10.55 0.62 4.47
N GLN A 126 11.87 0.56 4.53
CA GLN A 126 12.65 -0.50 3.90
C GLN A 126 12.25 -1.92 4.35
N PRO A 127 12.15 -2.24 5.67
CA PRO A 127 11.74 -3.54 6.16
C PRO A 127 10.23 -3.66 6.43
N GLU A 128 9.45 -2.59 6.20
CA GLU A 128 8.04 -2.54 6.61
C GLU A 128 7.12 -3.21 5.58
N HIS A 129 6.26 -4.10 6.06
CA HIS A 129 5.37 -4.90 5.24
C HIS A 129 3.94 -4.35 5.16
N ALA A 130 3.49 -3.57 6.17
CA ALA A 130 2.08 -3.19 6.29
C ALA A 130 1.52 -2.48 5.06
N LEU A 131 2.32 -1.61 4.44
CA LEU A 131 1.95 -0.91 3.20
C LEU A 131 2.23 -1.78 1.97
N GLU A 132 3.33 -2.54 1.97
CA GLU A 132 3.77 -3.32 0.83
C GLU A 132 2.74 -4.37 0.40
N VAL A 133 2.17 -5.11 1.35
CA VAL A 133 1.19 -6.18 1.06
C VAL A 133 -0.11 -5.67 0.44
N GLN A 134 -0.38 -4.37 0.51
CA GLN A 134 -1.56 -3.73 -0.07
C GLN A 134 -1.40 -3.45 -1.57
N ILE A 135 -0.16 -3.17 -1.99
CA ILE A 135 0.14 -2.65 -3.33
C ILE A 135 -0.28 -3.63 -4.44
N PRO A 136 -0.04 -4.95 -4.35
CA PRO A 136 -0.46 -5.86 -5.41
C PRO A 136 -1.97 -5.92 -5.63
N PHE A 137 -2.80 -5.78 -4.60
CA PHE A 137 -4.25 -5.64 -4.75
C PHE A 137 -4.63 -4.38 -5.53
N LEU A 138 -4.00 -3.26 -5.19
CA LEU A 138 -4.21 -1.99 -5.90
C LEU A 138 -3.79 -2.08 -7.36
N GLN A 139 -2.63 -2.69 -7.66
CA GLN A 139 -2.15 -2.90 -9.02
C GLN A 139 -3.07 -3.80 -9.85
N THR A 140 -3.77 -4.74 -9.21
CA THR A 140 -4.72 -5.62 -9.88
C THR A 140 -6.05 -4.94 -10.20
N ILE A 141 -6.48 -3.99 -9.37
CA ILE A 141 -7.80 -3.36 -9.49
C ILE A 141 -7.73 -2.02 -10.21
N LEU A 142 -6.68 -1.22 -9.95
CA LEU A 142 -6.54 0.12 -10.52
C LEU A 142 -5.66 0.09 -11.77
N THR A 143 -5.98 0.93 -12.74
CA THR A 143 -5.21 1.01 -14.01
C THR A 143 -3.99 1.91 -13.91
N GLU A 144 -4.19 3.12 -13.39
CA GLU A 144 -3.14 4.13 -13.25
C GLU A 144 -3.35 4.89 -11.95
N PHE A 145 -2.38 4.81 -11.07
CA PHE A 145 -2.43 5.53 -9.80
C PHE A 145 -1.02 5.81 -9.29
N LYS A 146 -0.94 6.80 -8.39
CA LYS A 146 0.28 7.13 -7.64
C LYS A 146 0.05 6.91 -6.16
N LEU A 147 1.12 6.59 -5.43
CA LEU A 147 1.09 6.33 -4.00
C LEU A 147 1.55 7.55 -3.19
N LEU A 148 0.86 7.80 -2.09
CA LEU A 148 1.37 8.56 -0.95
C LEU A 148 1.44 7.62 0.26
N PRO A 149 2.53 6.85 0.43
CA PRO A 149 2.65 5.88 1.52
C PRO A 149 3.23 6.55 2.76
N LEU A 150 2.57 6.35 3.90
CA LEU A 150 2.94 6.90 5.19
C LEU A 150 3.04 5.77 6.22
N VAL A 151 4.24 5.51 6.72
CA VAL A 151 4.42 4.65 7.90
C VAL A 151 4.12 5.45 9.13
N VAL A 152 3.17 4.95 9.94
CA VAL A 152 2.67 5.61 11.15
C VAL A 152 3.42 5.07 12.36
N GLY A 153 4.11 5.95 13.07
CA GLY A 153 4.76 5.66 14.33
C GLY A 153 3.90 6.03 15.53
N MET A 154 4.53 6.39 16.63
CA MET A 154 3.83 6.95 17.78
C MET A 154 3.32 8.34 17.40
N ALA A 155 2.01 8.54 17.48
CA ALA A 155 1.37 9.82 17.23
C ALA A 155 0.32 10.08 18.30
N SER A 156 0.14 11.33 18.70
CA SER A 156 -0.97 11.74 19.56
C SER A 156 -2.23 12.01 18.71
N VAL A 157 -3.35 12.18 19.37
CA VAL A 157 -4.62 12.49 18.69
C VAL A 157 -4.58 13.87 18.02
N GLU A 158 -3.73 14.76 18.52
CA GLU A 158 -3.55 16.12 17.98
C GLU A 158 -2.59 16.13 16.77
N GLU A 159 -1.73 15.14 16.60
CA GLU A 159 -0.80 14.99 15.47
C GLU A 159 -1.49 14.33 14.28
#